data_03d53394a24d3aa8f1aa39799807926e
#
_entry.id   03d53394a24d3aa8f1aa39799807926e
#
_cell.length_a   1.000
_cell.length_b   1.000
_cell.length_c   1.000
_cell.angle_alpha   90.00
_cell.angle_beta   90.00
_cell.angle_gamma   90.00
#
_symmetry.space_group_name_H-M   'P 1'
#
loop_
_entity.id
_entity.type
_entity.pdbx_description
1 polymer ?
#
loop_
_entity_poly.entity_id
_entity_poly.type
_entity_poly.pdbx_seq_one_letter_code
_entity_poly.pdbx_strand_id
1 'polypeptide(L)'
;VGERMAERIKIAVGAALTDLGDDAPEDYIVCGPNRITALPMEVPVNYQEIAHCLEKSIAKIETAILSALENTPPELYADIVKNGIYLAGGGALLRGLDKRLTDKINIPFHIAEEPLLSVAKGTAIALKNVDRFSFLMR
;
A
#
# COMPACT_ATOMS: atom_id res chain seq x y z
N VAL A 1 -18.49 -11.31 -5.70
CA VAL A 1 -17.32 -11.05 -6.57
C VAL A 1 -16.25 -12.07 -6.26
N GLY A 2 -15.64 -12.64 -7.30
CA GLY A 2 -14.49 -13.54 -7.13
C GLY A 2 -13.21 -12.77 -6.84
N GLU A 3 -12.20 -13.51 -6.37
CA GLU A 3 -10.91 -12.96 -5.90
C GLU A 3 -10.20 -12.09 -6.96
N ARG A 4 -10.19 -12.54 -8.21
CA ARG A 4 -9.62 -11.76 -9.33
C ARG A 4 -10.34 -10.43 -9.59
N MET A 5 -11.66 -10.41 -9.41
CA MET A 5 -12.44 -9.17 -9.56
C MET A 5 -12.20 -8.24 -8.39
N ALA A 6 -12.13 -8.76 -7.16
CA ALA A 6 -11.79 -7.99 -5.97
C ALA A 6 -10.41 -7.31 -6.11
N GLU A 7 -9.42 -8.02 -6.65
CA GLU A 7 -8.09 -7.45 -6.93
C GLU A 7 -8.16 -6.33 -7.98
N ARG A 8 -8.94 -6.50 -9.06
CA ARG A 8 -9.13 -5.44 -10.06
C ARG A 8 -9.80 -4.20 -9.47
N ILE A 9 -10.82 -4.38 -8.65
CA ILE A 9 -11.49 -3.28 -7.94
C ILE A 9 -10.49 -2.56 -7.04
N LYS A 10 -9.71 -3.29 -6.25
CA LYS A 10 -8.68 -2.72 -5.39
C LYS A 10 -7.65 -1.90 -6.17
N ILE A 11 -7.19 -2.38 -7.32
CA ILE A 11 -6.25 -1.65 -8.17
C ILE A 11 -6.88 -0.38 -8.75
N ALA A 12 -8.14 -0.47 -9.20
CA ALA A 12 -8.83 0.63 -9.86
C ALA A 12 -9.24 1.74 -8.87
N VAL A 13 -9.90 1.37 -7.76
CA VAL A 13 -10.50 2.33 -6.81
C VAL A 13 -10.02 2.15 -5.37
N GLY A 14 -8.96 1.35 -5.13
CA GLY A 14 -8.43 1.16 -3.78
C GLY A 14 -7.84 2.44 -3.20
N ALA A 15 -8.21 2.73 -1.95
CA ALA A 15 -7.75 3.87 -1.20
C ALA A 15 -7.55 3.53 0.27
N ALA A 16 -6.62 4.21 0.92
CA ALA A 16 -6.39 4.12 2.35
C ALA A 16 -7.12 5.23 3.13
N LEU A 17 -7.61 6.23 2.43
CA LEU A 17 -8.35 7.37 2.96
C LEU A 17 -9.75 7.45 2.33
N THR A 18 -10.72 7.90 3.10
CA THR A 18 -12.11 8.16 2.63
C THR A 18 -12.27 9.52 1.98
N ASP A 19 -11.27 10.39 2.11
CA ASP A 19 -11.20 11.69 1.47
C ASP A 19 -9.85 11.82 0.74
N LEU A 20 -9.89 11.81 -0.59
CA LEU A 20 -8.74 11.97 -1.47
C LEU A 20 -8.74 13.33 -2.18
N GLY A 21 -9.78 14.16 -1.98
CA GLY A 21 -9.91 15.43 -2.69
C GLY A 21 -9.89 15.23 -4.21
N ASP A 22 -9.03 15.99 -4.89
CA ASP A 22 -8.91 15.96 -6.37
C ASP A 22 -8.29 14.65 -6.92
N ASP A 23 -7.65 13.83 -6.07
CA ASP A 23 -7.06 12.54 -6.44
C ASP A 23 -8.07 11.38 -6.39
N ALA A 24 -9.35 11.67 -6.18
CA ALA A 24 -10.40 10.68 -6.11
C ALA A 24 -10.60 9.97 -7.47
N PRO A 25 -10.51 8.63 -7.54
CA PRO A 25 -10.78 7.90 -8.78
C PRO A 25 -12.28 7.87 -9.09
N GLU A 26 -12.60 7.71 -10.39
CA GLU A 26 -13.97 7.42 -10.82
C GLU A 26 -14.43 6.05 -10.31
N ASP A 27 -15.75 5.89 -10.15
CA ASP A 27 -16.34 4.62 -9.71
C ASP A 27 -16.02 3.47 -10.68
N TYR A 28 -15.72 2.31 -10.12
CA TYR A 28 -15.48 1.11 -10.90
C TYR A 28 -16.79 0.34 -11.10
N ILE A 29 -17.22 0.16 -12.36
CA ILE A 29 -18.45 -0.55 -12.68
C ILE A 29 -18.21 -2.06 -12.69
N VAL A 30 -18.87 -2.77 -11.81
CA VAL A 30 -18.87 -4.24 -11.73
C VAL A 30 -20.11 -4.80 -12.38
N CYS A 31 -19.97 -5.66 -13.38
CA CYS A 31 -21.07 -6.37 -14.00
C CYS A 31 -21.20 -7.79 -13.43
N GLY A 32 -22.42 -8.19 -13.08
CA GLY A 32 -22.70 -9.52 -12.58
C GLY A 32 -24.18 -9.86 -12.61
N PRO A 33 -24.55 -11.13 -12.40
CA PRO A 33 -25.96 -11.50 -12.30
C PRO A 33 -26.54 -11.05 -10.97
N ASN A 34 -27.70 -10.43 -11.03
CA ASN A 34 -28.52 -10.19 -9.84
C ASN A 34 -28.97 -11.52 -9.24
N ARG A 35 -28.74 -11.72 -7.95
CA ARG A 35 -28.99 -13.02 -7.28
C ARG A 35 -30.49 -13.36 -7.16
N ILE A 36 -31.35 -12.38 -7.32
CA ILE A 36 -32.83 -12.55 -7.20
C ILE A 36 -33.44 -12.75 -8.58
N THR A 37 -33.09 -11.90 -9.55
CA THR A 37 -33.72 -11.88 -10.90
C THR A 37 -32.94 -12.68 -11.94
N ALA A 38 -31.71 -13.09 -11.65
CA ALA A 38 -30.72 -13.69 -12.56
C ALA A 38 -30.38 -12.82 -13.80
N LEU A 39 -30.87 -11.58 -13.86
CA LEU A 39 -30.57 -10.66 -14.96
C LEU A 39 -29.20 -9.98 -14.76
N PRO A 40 -28.52 -9.60 -15.85
CA PRO A 40 -27.29 -8.81 -15.77
C PRO A 40 -27.55 -7.51 -15.04
N MET A 41 -26.66 -7.13 -14.15
CA MET A 41 -26.72 -5.93 -13.34
C MET A 41 -25.35 -5.27 -13.26
N GLU A 42 -25.31 -3.95 -13.38
CA GLU A 42 -24.14 -3.12 -13.16
C GLU A 42 -24.20 -2.47 -11.77
N VAL A 43 -23.10 -2.55 -11.04
CA VAL A 43 -22.99 -1.97 -9.71
C VAL A 43 -21.77 -1.06 -9.68
N PRO A 44 -21.93 0.24 -9.47
CA PRO A 44 -20.80 1.13 -9.23
C PRO A 44 -20.19 0.81 -7.85
N VAL A 45 -18.87 0.81 -7.78
CA VAL A 45 -18.11 0.64 -6.54
C VAL A 45 -17.20 1.85 -6.41
N ASN A 46 -17.40 2.62 -5.36
CA ASN A 46 -16.61 3.81 -5.10
C ASN A 46 -15.39 3.52 -4.19
N TYR A 47 -14.44 4.45 -4.16
CA TYR A 47 -13.21 4.30 -3.38
C TYR A 47 -13.45 4.37 -1.87
N GLN A 48 -14.47 5.09 -1.40
CA GLN A 48 -14.81 5.21 0.01
C GLN A 48 -15.27 3.86 0.59
N GLU A 49 -16.08 3.11 -0.16
CA GLU A 49 -16.50 1.75 0.23
C GLU A 49 -15.27 0.84 0.38
N ILE A 50 -14.33 0.92 -0.57
CA ILE A 50 -13.09 0.13 -0.51
C ILE A 50 -12.20 0.58 0.65
N ALA A 51 -12.08 1.88 0.91
CA ALA A 51 -11.33 2.40 2.06
C ALA A 51 -11.89 1.85 3.38
N HIS A 52 -13.22 1.84 3.55
CA HIS A 52 -13.86 1.22 4.72
C HIS A 52 -13.59 -0.29 4.83
N CYS A 53 -13.62 -1.01 3.71
CA CYS A 53 -13.30 -2.44 3.69
C CYS A 53 -11.85 -2.72 4.10
N LEU A 54 -10.90 -1.85 3.71
CA LEU A 54 -9.48 -2.00 3.99
C LEU A 54 -9.06 -1.51 5.39
N GLU A 55 -9.92 -0.78 6.10
CA GLU A 55 -9.63 -0.13 7.38
C GLU A 55 -8.94 -1.06 8.38
N LYS A 56 -9.51 -2.24 8.61
CA LYS A 56 -8.97 -3.23 9.56
C LYS A 56 -7.59 -3.77 9.14
N SER A 57 -7.36 -3.89 7.84
CA SER A 57 -6.09 -4.39 7.31
C SER A 57 -5.00 -3.33 7.43
N ILE A 58 -5.33 -2.08 7.13
CA ILE A 58 -4.41 -0.96 7.26
C ILE A 58 -4.07 -0.69 8.73
N ALA A 59 -5.05 -0.76 9.64
CA ALA A 59 -4.82 -0.62 11.08
C ALA A 59 -3.83 -1.66 11.63
N LYS A 60 -3.83 -2.89 11.10
CA LYS A 60 -2.83 -3.91 11.45
C LYS A 60 -1.42 -3.52 10.98
N ILE A 61 -1.31 -2.92 9.80
CA ILE A 61 -0.04 -2.42 9.27
C ILE A 61 0.46 -1.28 10.15
N GLU A 62 -0.39 -0.32 10.49
CA GLU A 62 -0.07 0.80 11.41
C GLU A 62 0.48 0.27 12.74
N THR A 63 -0.21 -0.70 13.34
CA THR A 63 0.22 -1.31 14.61
C THR A 63 1.58 -2.02 14.47
N ALA A 64 1.80 -2.74 13.37
CA ALA A 64 3.06 -3.43 13.15
C ALA A 64 4.23 -2.45 12.96
N ILE A 65 4.01 -1.33 12.27
CA ILE A 65 5.03 -0.27 12.11
C ILE A 65 5.36 0.35 13.48
N LEU A 66 4.35 0.71 14.27
CA LEU A 66 4.57 1.28 15.60
C LEU A 66 5.35 0.32 16.49
N SER A 67 4.99 -0.97 16.50
CA SER A 67 5.74 -1.98 17.27
C SER A 67 7.19 -2.14 16.79
N ALA A 68 7.45 -2.03 15.48
CA ALA A 68 8.81 -2.06 14.95
C ALA A 68 9.61 -0.83 15.41
N LEU A 69 9.01 0.35 15.40
CA LEU A 69 9.64 1.59 15.84
C LEU A 69 9.94 1.58 17.35
N GLU A 70 9.04 1.04 18.17
CA GLU A 70 9.26 0.87 19.61
C GLU A 70 10.47 -0.02 19.94
N ASN A 71 10.74 -1.01 19.10
CA ASN A 71 11.88 -1.92 19.27
C ASN A 71 13.15 -1.43 18.55
N THR A 72 13.13 -0.24 17.94
CA THR A 72 14.27 0.31 17.21
C THR A 72 15.20 1.06 18.17
N PRO A 73 16.53 0.83 18.13
CA PRO A 73 17.50 1.58 18.92
C PRO A 73 17.39 3.09 18.67
N PRO A 74 17.61 3.94 19.72
CA PRO A 74 17.45 5.39 19.62
C PRO A 74 18.26 6.06 18.52
N GLU A 75 19.46 5.57 18.23
CA GLU A 75 20.34 6.12 17.20
C GLU A 75 19.72 5.93 15.80
N LEU A 76 19.17 4.74 15.54
CA LEU A 76 18.50 4.42 14.27
C LEU A 76 17.15 5.13 14.17
N TYR A 77 16.45 5.30 15.29
CA TYR A 77 15.18 6.03 15.33
C TYR A 77 15.36 7.49 14.89
N ALA A 78 16.43 8.16 15.32
CA ALA A 78 16.74 9.51 14.91
C ALA A 78 16.94 9.62 13.38
N ASP A 79 17.60 8.63 12.78
CA ASP A 79 17.79 8.57 11.33
C ASP A 79 16.48 8.32 10.57
N ILE A 80 15.61 7.46 11.10
CA ILE A 80 14.27 7.19 10.53
C ILE A 80 13.42 8.46 10.53
N VAL A 81 13.39 9.20 11.64
CA VAL A 81 12.62 10.46 11.72
C VAL A 81 13.13 11.49 10.71
N LYS A 82 14.45 11.55 10.51
CA LYS A 82 15.07 12.51 9.58
C LYS A 82 14.87 12.14 8.11
N ASN A 83 15.02 10.87 7.78
CA ASN A 83 15.04 10.39 6.38
C ASN A 83 13.69 9.86 5.89
N GLY A 84 12.76 9.58 6.82
CA GLY A 84 11.48 8.96 6.51
C GLY A 84 11.55 7.45 6.28
N ILE A 85 10.40 6.86 5.98
CA ILE A 85 10.23 5.44 5.71
C ILE A 85 9.82 5.25 4.26
N TYR A 86 10.49 4.36 3.54
CA TYR A 86 10.18 4.07 2.13
C TYR A 86 9.24 2.89 2.00
N LEU A 87 8.14 3.10 1.28
CA LEU A 87 7.16 2.07 0.93
C LEU A 87 7.52 1.44 -0.41
N ALA A 88 7.59 0.12 -0.47
CA ALA A 88 7.85 -0.66 -1.66
C ALA A 88 6.79 -1.78 -1.83
N GLY A 89 6.78 -2.40 -3.02
CA GLY A 89 5.79 -3.41 -3.36
C GLY A 89 4.45 -2.84 -3.82
N GLY A 90 3.54 -3.71 -4.25
CA GLY A 90 2.24 -3.31 -4.81
C GLY A 90 1.32 -2.61 -3.81
N GLY A 91 1.46 -2.90 -2.51
CA GLY A 91 0.70 -2.24 -1.45
C GLY A 91 0.99 -0.74 -1.33
N ALA A 92 2.21 -0.32 -1.67
CA ALA A 92 2.61 1.09 -1.67
C ALA A 92 1.82 1.95 -2.68
N LEU A 93 1.22 1.32 -3.69
CA LEU A 93 0.40 1.99 -4.71
C LEU A 93 -1.05 2.26 -4.26
N LEU A 94 -1.42 1.85 -3.05
CA LEU A 94 -2.74 2.16 -2.52
C LEU A 94 -2.86 3.67 -2.26
N ARG A 95 -3.85 4.31 -2.90
CA ARG A 95 -4.00 5.77 -2.86
C ARG A 95 -4.11 6.30 -1.43
N GLY A 96 -3.30 7.29 -1.11
CA GLY A 96 -3.30 7.95 0.20
C GLY A 96 -2.73 7.12 1.35
N LEU A 97 -2.09 5.97 1.08
CA LEU A 97 -1.48 5.16 2.14
C LEU A 97 -0.31 5.87 2.81
N ASP A 98 0.55 6.50 2.03
CA ASP A 98 1.68 7.32 2.50
C ASP A 98 1.21 8.46 3.40
N LYS A 99 0.18 9.18 2.97
CA LYS A 99 -0.46 10.28 3.70
C LYS A 99 -1.03 9.79 5.03
N ARG A 100 -1.82 8.71 5.00
CA ARG A 100 -2.42 8.10 6.19
C ARG A 100 -1.37 7.65 7.20
N LEU A 101 -0.32 6.97 6.75
CA LEU A 101 0.76 6.52 7.62
C LEU A 101 1.56 7.69 8.20
N THR A 102 1.84 8.72 7.38
CA THR A 102 2.51 9.95 7.83
C THR A 102 1.70 10.65 8.91
N ASP A 103 0.40 10.83 8.71
CA ASP A 103 -0.48 11.50 9.67
C ASP A 103 -0.61 10.71 10.98
N LYS A 104 -0.65 9.38 10.88
CA LYS A 104 -0.83 8.51 12.03
C LYS A 104 0.44 8.35 12.89
N ILE A 105 1.60 8.28 12.24
CA ILE A 105 2.87 7.91 12.87
C ILE A 105 3.75 9.15 13.10
N ASN A 106 3.45 10.25 12.41
CA ASN A 106 4.19 11.51 12.46
C ASN A 106 5.66 11.36 12.01
N ILE A 107 5.91 10.45 11.07
CA ILE A 107 7.19 10.26 10.36
C ILE A 107 6.86 10.30 8.88
N PRO A 108 7.67 10.96 8.03
CA PRO A 108 7.43 10.99 6.57
C PRO A 108 7.47 9.59 5.96
N PHE A 109 6.47 9.26 5.15
CA PHE A 109 6.45 8.05 4.33
C PHE A 109 6.58 8.42 2.87
N HIS A 110 7.48 7.75 2.17
CA HIS A 110 7.78 7.99 0.76
C HIS A 110 7.50 6.72 -0.05
N ILE A 111 6.81 6.86 -1.17
CA ILE A 111 6.64 5.76 -2.12
C ILE A 111 7.91 5.66 -2.97
N ALA A 112 8.49 4.46 -3.08
CA ALA A 112 9.65 4.23 -3.94
C ALA A 112 9.28 4.53 -5.41
N GLU A 113 10.25 5.02 -6.19
CA GLU A 113 10.04 5.45 -7.60
C GLU A 113 9.40 4.36 -8.47
N GLU A 114 9.80 3.10 -8.28
CA GLU A 114 9.16 1.94 -8.93
C GLU A 114 8.91 0.85 -7.87
N PRO A 115 7.86 0.98 -7.06
CA PRO A 115 7.69 0.18 -5.85
C PRO A 115 7.57 -1.32 -6.13
N LEU A 116 7.00 -1.71 -7.27
CA LEU A 116 6.89 -3.12 -7.70
C LEU A 116 8.25 -3.73 -8.07
N LEU A 117 9.19 -2.92 -8.53
CA LEU A 117 10.51 -3.36 -9.00
C LEU A 117 11.62 -3.15 -7.97
N SER A 118 11.35 -2.55 -6.83
CA SER A 118 12.35 -2.17 -5.83
C SER A 118 13.22 -3.35 -5.39
N VAL A 119 12.61 -4.51 -5.12
CA VAL A 119 13.32 -5.72 -4.72
C VAL A 119 14.22 -6.24 -5.85
N ALA A 120 13.69 -6.31 -7.08
CA ALA A 120 14.45 -6.77 -8.25
C ALA A 120 15.62 -5.84 -8.56
N LYS A 121 15.41 -4.52 -8.49
CA LYS A 121 16.49 -3.53 -8.65
C LYS A 121 17.56 -3.66 -7.57
N GLY A 122 17.16 -3.80 -6.30
CA GLY A 122 18.08 -4.00 -5.19
C GLY A 122 18.92 -5.27 -5.36
N THR A 123 18.30 -6.38 -5.74
CA THR A 123 18.98 -7.64 -6.04
C THR A 123 19.96 -7.49 -7.21
N ALA A 124 19.58 -6.80 -8.28
CA ALA A 124 20.46 -6.56 -9.41
C ALA A 124 21.69 -5.70 -9.04
N ILE A 125 21.51 -4.70 -8.17
CA ILE A 125 22.61 -3.88 -7.64
C ILE A 125 23.56 -4.74 -6.78
N ALA A 126 23.01 -5.57 -5.90
CA ALA A 126 23.79 -6.46 -5.06
C ALA A 126 24.62 -7.46 -5.89
N LEU A 127 24.02 -8.07 -6.92
CA LEU A 127 24.70 -8.99 -7.83
C LEU A 127 25.81 -8.33 -8.65
N LYS A 128 25.65 -7.07 -9.04
CA LYS A 128 26.70 -6.30 -9.75
C LYS A 128 27.87 -5.92 -8.84
N ASN A 129 27.69 -5.93 -7.53
CA ASN A 129 28.66 -5.50 -6.54
C ASN A 129 28.82 -6.54 -5.43
N VAL A 130 29.01 -7.81 -5.81
CA VAL A 130 29.08 -8.96 -4.89
C VAL A 130 30.08 -8.76 -3.76
N ASP A 131 31.25 -8.24 -4.07
CA ASP A 131 32.30 -8.00 -3.07
C ASP A 131 31.88 -7.01 -1.98
N ARG A 132 31.07 -6.00 -2.34
CA ARG A 132 30.56 -4.98 -1.43
C ARG A 132 29.39 -5.49 -0.58
N PHE A 133 28.60 -6.41 -1.12
CA PHE A 133 27.38 -6.94 -0.50
C PHE A 133 27.48 -8.42 -0.10
N SER A 134 28.69 -8.90 0.14
CA SER A 134 28.97 -10.31 0.50
C SER A 134 28.20 -10.77 1.76
N PHE A 135 27.84 -9.85 2.67
CA PHE A 135 27.05 -10.14 3.86
C PHE A 135 25.59 -10.54 3.57
N LEU A 136 25.05 -10.24 2.38
CA LEU A 136 23.72 -10.65 1.95
C LEU A 136 23.65 -12.07 1.39
N MET A 137 24.81 -12.73 1.21
CA MET A 137 24.92 -14.06 0.59
C MET A 137 25.12 -15.20 1.62
N ARG A 138 24.85 -14.94 2.90
CA ARG A 138 24.96 -15.92 4.00
C ARG A 138 23.59 -16.48 4.39
#